data_960e1f81da57ab335a990ab182e7e11a
#
_entry.id   960e1f81da57ab335a990ab182e7e11a
#
_cell.length_a   1.000
_cell.length_b   1.000
_cell.length_c   1.000
_cell.angle_alpha   90.00
_cell.angle_beta   90.00
_cell.angle_gamma   90.00
#
_symmetry.space_group_name_H-M   'P 1'
#
loop_
_entity.id
_entity.type
_entity.pdbx_description
1 polymer ?
#
loop_
_entity_poly.entity_id
_entity_poly.type
_entity_poly.pdbx_seq_one_letter_code
_entity_poly.pdbx_strand_id
1 'polypeptide(L)'
;MHFSPSTIAALVIAASFAAGLNVYATVLTLGVLARLHWAVLPGGLEMLGDWWVIGASGALFAAEFIADKIPGFDMVWNALHTFVRIPVAALLAYGATTHLSPPMQLLAVAVGSGIALAAHGSKTAVRAAITPSPEPVSNIALSTTEDVAAVGLSWLVTVHPWASATIALVAVVLAIFAVRWVVRAFRRMFGRTQGALAMSPRTKSA
;
A
#
# COMPACT_ATOMS: atom_id res chain seq x y z
N MET A 1 -18.06 8.63 -21.01
CA MET A 1 -18.30 7.16 -20.81
C MET A 1 -18.88 6.98 -19.42
N HIS A 2 -19.97 6.15 -19.29
CA HIS A 2 -20.51 5.82 -17.97
C HIS A 2 -19.82 4.55 -17.47
N PHE A 3 -19.05 4.67 -16.39
CA PHE A 3 -18.52 3.51 -15.69
C PHE A 3 -19.62 2.76 -14.97
N SER A 4 -19.68 1.44 -15.10
CA SER A 4 -20.61 0.64 -14.30
C SER A 4 -20.21 0.69 -12.82
N PRO A 5 -21.15 0.61 -11.87
CA PRO A 5 -20.82 0.58 -10.44
C PRO A 5 -19.82 -0.51 -10.08
N SER A 6 -19.89 -1.64 -10.76
CA SER A 6 -18.98 -2.77 -10.57
C SER A 6 -17.55 -2.47 -11.06
N THR A 7 -17.40 -1.76 -12.19
CA THR A 7 -16.09 -1.31 -12.69
C THR A 7 -15.45 -0.32 -11.72
N ILE A 8 -16.26 0.58 -11.14
CA ILE A 8 -15.79 1.53 -10.13
C ILE A 8 -15.33 0.81 -8.86
N ALA A 9 -16.10 -0.18 -8.39
CA ALA A 9 -15.69 -0.98 -7.25
C ALA A 9 -14.35 -1.69 -7.51
N ALA A 10 -14.15 -2.26 -8.69
CA ALA A 10 -12.89 -2.87 -9.09
C ALA A 10 -11.73 -1.85 -9.10
N LEU A 11 -11.98 -0.64 -9.63
CA LEU A 11 -11.00 0.45 -9.64
C LEU A 11 -10.63 0.87 -8.21
N VAL A 12 -11.62 1.08 -7.34
CA VAL A 12 -11.38 1.44 -5.93
C VAL A 12 -10.51 0.39 -5.24
N ILE A 13 -10.84 -0.90 -5.39
CA ILE A 13 -10.09 -1.99 -4.77
C ILE A 13 -8.64 -2.00 -5.25
N ALA A 14 -8.42 -2.01 -6.56
CA ALA A 14 -7.09 -2.16 -7.13
C ALA A 14 -6.22 -0.91 -6.94
N ALA A 15 -6.76 0.29 -7.18
CA ALA A 15 -6.02 1.54 -7.01
C ALA A 15 -5.69 1.81 -5.54
N SER A 16 -6.59 1.47 -4.60
CA SER A 16 -6.31 1.60 -3.17
C SER A 16 -5.22 0.63 -2.70
N PHE A 17 -5.21 -0.60 -3.21
CA PHE A 17 -4.14 -1.55 -2.92
C PHE A 17 -2.79 -1.07 -3.46
N ALA A 18 -2.77 -0.63 -4.72
CA ALA A 18 -1.57 -0.07 -5.36
C ALA A 18 -1.04 1.15 -4.58
N ALA A 19 -1.93 2.08 -4.19
CA ALA A 19 -1.57 3.25 -3.38
C ALA A 19 -1.04 2.87 -1.98
N GLY A 20 -1.53 1.77 -1.41
CA GLY A 20 -1.00 1.21 -0.17
C GLY A 20 0.43 0.69 -0.30
N LEU A 21 0.82 0.18 -1.48
CA LEU A 21 2.20 -0.24 -1.78
C LEU A 21 3.10 0.97 -2.05
N ASN A 22 2.74 1.78 -3.05
CA ASN A 22 3.42 3.03 -3.38
C ASN A 22 2.42 4.04 -3.95
N VAL A 23 2.08 5.04 -3.14
CA VAL A 23 1.06 6.03 -3.47
C VAL A 23 1.48 6.93 -4.63
N TYR A 24 2.74 7.31 -4.68
CA TYR A 24 3.25 8.22 -5.71
C TYR A 24 3.36 7.53 -7.07
N ALA A 25 3.81 6.26 -7.09
CA ALA A 25 3.80 5.43 -8.29
C ALA A 25 2.37 5.25 -8.83
N THR A 26 1.38 5.04 -7.95
CA THR A 26 -0.03 4.89 -8.33
C THR A 26 -0.58 6.17 -8.94
N VAL A 27 -0.42 7.32 -8.26
CA VAL A 27 -0.90 8.63 -8.74
C VAL A 27 -0.20 9.00 -10.05
N LEU A 28 1.12 8.83 -10.12
CA LEU A 28 1.90 9.08 -11.34
C LEU A 28 1.41 8.24 -12.51
N THR A 29 1.25 6.93 -12.31
CA THR A 29 0.84 6.01 -13.39
C THR A 29 -0.56 6.36 -13.90
N LEU A 30 -1.54 6.51 -13.00
CA LEU A 30 -2.89 6.89 -13.40
C LEU A 30 -2.92 8.26 -14.07
N GLY A 31 -2.16 9.23 -13.55
CA GLY A 31 -2.06 10.57 -14.11
C GLY A 31 -1.47 10.58 -15.52
N VAL A 32 -0.37 9.87 -15.75
CA VAL A 32 0.27 9.76 -17.08
C VAL A 32 -0.67 9.06 -18.06
N LEU A 33 -1.31 7.95 -17.67
CA LEU A 33 -2.25 7.23 -18.54
C LEU A 33 -3.44 8.10 -18.92
N ALA A 34 -4.00 8.88 -17.98
CA ALA A 34 -5.08 9.82 -18.26
C ALA A 34 -4.62 10.95 -19.18
N ARG A 35 -3.44 11.52 -18.93
CA ARG A 35 -2.88 12.64 -19.72
C ARG A 35 -2.58 12.25 -21.16
N LEU A 36 -2.06 11.06 -21.38
CA LEU A 36 -1.78 10.52 -22.71
C LEU A 36 -3.03 9.99 -23.42
N HIS A 37 -4.20 10.07 -22.79
CA HIS A 37 -5.46 9.53 -23.28
C HIS A 37 -5.43 8.00 -23.52
N TRP A 38 -4.53 7.30 -22.82
CA TRP A 38 -4.44 5.84 -22.86
C TRP A 38 -5.44 5.19 -21.92
N ALA A 39 -5.93 5.94 -20.92
CA ALA A 39 -6.98 5.52 -20.02
C ALA A 39 -7.99 6.64 -19.79
N VAL A 40 -9.26 6.27 -19.65
CA VAL A 40 -10.31 7.16 -19.16
C VAL A 40 -10.50 6.88 -17.68
N LEU A 41 -10.43 7.91 -16.85
CA LEU A 41 -10.69 7.80 -15.41
C LEU A 41 -12.08 8.36 -15.09
N PRO A 42 -12.72 7.93 -13.97
CA PRO A 42 -13.91 8.58 -13.46
C PRO A 42 -13.71 10.08 -13.25
N GLY A 43 -14.75 10.90 -13.47
CA GLY A 43 -14.65 12.36 -13.52
C GLY A 43 -14.02 13.02 -12.30
N GLY A 44 -14.21 12.47 -11.11
CA GLY A 44 -13.54 12.97 -9.90
C GLY A 44 -12.03 12.70 -9.81
N LEU A 45 -11.46 11.95 -10.76
CA LEU A 45 -10.03 11.66 -10.85
C LEU A 45 -9.34 12.39 -12.04
N GLU A 46 -10.04 13.23 -12.75
CA GLU A 46 -9.50 13.97 -13.92
C GLU A 46 -8.27 14.81 -13.55
N MET A 47 -8.25 15.38 -12.34
CA MET A 47 -7.12 16.16 -11.82
C MET A 47 -5.79 15.40 -11.77
N LEU A 48 -5.81 14.05 -11.75
CA LEU A 48 -4.57 13.27 -11.78
C LEU A 48 -3.79 13.49 -13.07
N GLY A 49 -4.47 13.83 -14.18
CA GLY A 49 -3.87 14.15 -15.47
C GLY A 49 -3.23 15.55 -15.55
N ASP A 50 -3.28 16.36 -14.51
CA ASP A 50 -2.65 17.68 -14.49
C ASP A 50 -1.14 17.57 -14.37
N TRP A 51 -0.40 18.38 -15.14
CA TRP A 51 1.06 18.34 -15.18
C TRP A 51 1.73 18.56 -13.83
N TRP A 52 1.12 19.36 -12.96
CA TRP A 52 1.65 19.60 -11.63
C TRP A 52 1.49 18.37 -10.73
N VAL A 53 0.38 17.60 -10.86
CA VAL A 53 0.17 16.35 -10.11
C VAL A 53 1.14 15.28 -10.59
N ILE A 54 1.29 15.14 -11.92
CA ILE A 54 2.25 14.21 -12.54
C ILE A 54 3.68 14.57 -12.11
N GLY A 55 4.06 15.85 -12.18
CA GLY A 55 5.38 16.31 -11.79
C GLY A 55 5.67 16.10 -10.30
N ALA A 56 4.73 16.47 -9.42
CA ALA A 56 4.87 16.29 -7.98
C ALA A 56 4.94 14.80 -7.60
N SER A 57 4.04 13.97 -8.14
CA SER A 57 4.05 12.53 -7.87
C SER A 57 5.29 11.85 -8.43
N GLY A 58 5.78 12.27 -9.58
CA GLY A 58 7.03 11.77 -10.15
C GLY A 58 8.26 12.10 -9.30
N ALA A 59 8.36 13.33 -8.82
CA ALA A 59 9.45 13.75 -7.93
C ALA A 59 9.39 13.00 -6.58
N LEU A 60 8.20 12.85 -6.00
CA LEU A 60 8.00 12.12 -4.75
C LEU A 60 8.22 10.62 -4.91
N PHE A 61 7.83 10.04 -6.06
CA PHE A 61 8.15 8.65 -6.40
C PHE A 61 9.66 8.43 -6.48
N ALA A 62 10.41 9.32 -7.14
CA ALA A 62 11.86 9.23 -7.21
C ALA A 62 12.51 9.32 -5.81
N ALA A 63 12.01 10.21 -4.95
CA ALA A 63 12.47 10.33 -3.58
C ALA A 63 12.17 9.06 -2.77
N GLU A 64 10.95 8.51 -2.86
CA GLU A 64 10.56 7.27 -2.17
C GLU A 64 11.38 6.08 -2.70
N PHE A 65 11.57 5.99 -4.02
CA PHE A 65 12.36 4.93 -4.65
C PHE A 65 13.79 4.87 -4.09
N ILE A 66 14.41 6.03 -3.81
CA ILE A 66 15.74 6.10 -3.21
C ILE A 66 15.66 5.79 -1.71
N ALA A 67 14.73 6.42 -1.00
CA ALA A 67 14.55 6.28 0.44
C ALA A 67 14.32 4.84 0.88
N ASP A 68 13.51 4.11 0.13
CA ASP A 68 13.15 2.71 0.39
C ASP A 68 14.34 1.73 0.21
N LYS A 69 15.44 2.17 -0.39
CA LYS A 69 16.65 1.36 -0.60
C LYS A 69 17.73 1.58 0.48
N ILE A 70 17.52 2.53 1.39
CA ILE A 70 18.45 2.83 2.48
C ILE A 70 17.97 2.11 3.73
N PRO A 71 18.68 1.04 4.18
CA PRO A 71 18.29 0.27 5.36
C PRO A 71 18.18 1.16 6.62
N GLY A 72 17.10 1.00 7.37
CA GLY A 72 16.81 1.79 8.58
C GLY A 72 16.10 3.12 8.28
N PHE A 73 16.48 3.83 7.24
CA PHE A 73 15.75 5.03 6.80
C PHE A 73 14.38 4.66 6.23
N ASP A 74 14.28 3.53 5.52
CA ASP A 74 13.04 2.99 4.98
C ASP A 74 11.95 2.78 6.04
N MET A 75 12.32 2.36 7.26
CA MET A 75 11.35 2.18 8.35
C MET A 75 10.73 3.51 8.79
N VAL A 76 11.55 4.54 8.99
CA VAL A 76 11.08 5.89 9.36
C VAL A 76 10.25 6.49 8.23
N TRP A 77 10.74 6.36 6.99
CA TRP A 77 10.05 6.83 5.81
C TRP A 77 8.66 6.18 5.65
N ASN A 78 8.58 4.86 5.78
CA ASN A 78 7.32 4.15 5.71
C ASN A 78 6.36 4.51 6.85
N ALA A 79 6.84 4.71 8.08
CA ALA A 79 6.01 5.15 9.18
C ALA A 79 5.36 6.52 8.92
N LEU A 80 6.13 7.49 8.42
CA LEU A 80 5.63 8.80 8.03
C LEU A 80 4.61 8.71 6.88
N HIS A 81 4.88 7.84 5.90
CA HIS A 81 4.02 7.68 4.73
C HIS A 81 2.69 6.97 5.01
N THR A 82 2.50 6.36 6.19
CA THR A 82 1.19 5.90 6.65
C THR A 82 0.16 7.04 6.63
N PHE A 83 0.58 8.23 7.04
CA PHE A 83 -0.27 9.44 7.07
C PHE A 83 -0.51 10.06 5.69
N VAL A 84 0.17 9.59 4.66
CA VAL A 84 -0.03 10.04 3.27
C VAL A 84 -0.81 9.00 2.47
N ARG A 85 -0.39 7.74 2.52
CA ARG A 85 -0.93 6.66 1.69
C ARG A 85 -2.42 6.40 1.96
N ILE A 86 -2.81 6.35 3.23
CA ILE A 86 -4.20 6.06 3.60
C ILE A 86 -5.13 7.21 3.18
N PRO A 87 -4.86 8.50 3.49
CA PRO A 87 -5.66 9.61 3.01
C PRO A 87 -5.70 9.72 1.48
N VAL A 88 -4.60 9.51 0.77
CA VAL A 88 -4.62 9.55 -0.70
C VAL A 88 -5.45 8.41 -1.29
N ALA A 89 -5.36 7.19 -0.75
CA ALA A 89 -6.23 6.10 -1.16
C ALA A 89 -7.72 6.40 -0.89
N ALA A 90 -8.04 7.07 0.22
CA ALA A 90 -9.37 7.56 0.51
C ALA A 90 -9.85 8.59 -0.53
N LEU A 91 -8.97 9.52 -0.93
CA LEU A 91 -9.27 10.52 -1.96
C LEU A 91 -9.44 9.88 -3.34
N LEU A 92 -8.64 8.88 -3.70
CA LEU A 92 -8.80 8.11 -4.94
C LEU A 92 -10.15 7.38 -4.97
N ALA A 93 -10.53 6.74 -3.86
CA ALA A 93 -11.82 6.07 -3.74
C ALA A 93 -12.99 7.06 -3.80
N TYR A 94 -12.88 8.20 -3.14
CA TYR A 94 -13.86 9.28 -3.21
C TYR A 94 -14.00 9.83 -4.63
N GLY A 95 -12.87 10.20 -5.27
CA GLY A 95 -12.85 10.71 -6.64
C GLY A 95 -13.44 9.74 -7.66
N ALA A 96 -13.18 8.43 -7.49
CA ALA A 96 -13.75 7.41 -8.36
C ALA A 96 -15.28 7.27 -8.21
N THR A 97 -15.86 7.71 -7.09
CA THR A 97 -17.27 7.48 -6.72
C THR A 97 -18.13 8.74 -6.69
N THR A 98 -17.64 9.89 -7.16
CA THR A 98 -18.33 11.20 -7.09
C THR A 98 -19.74 11.22 -7.67
N HIS A 99 -20.08 10.33 -8.59
CA HIS A 99 -21.40 10.18 -9.19
C HIS A 99 -22.31 9.18 -8.45
N LEU A 100 -21.82 8.53 -7.39
CA LEU A 100 -22.62 7.64 -6.55
C LEU A 100 -23.29 8.42 -5.40
N SER A 101 -24.25 7.78 -4.72
CA SER A 101 -24.87 8.35 -3.54
C SER A 101 -23.88 8.56 -2.40
N PRO A 102 -24.07 9.56 -1.52
CA PRO A 102 -23.15 9.82 -0.41
C PRO A 102 -22.84 8.61 0.48
N PRO A 103 -23.80 7.72 0.83
CA PRO A 103 -23.49 6.52 1.58
C PRO A 103 -22.52 5.57 0.83
N MET A 104 -22.66 5.46 -0.50
CA MET A 104 -21.78 4.63 -1.32
C MET A 104 -20.37 5.23 -1.44
N GLN A 105 -20.26 6.56 -1.51
CA GLN A 105 -18.98 7.24 -1.47
C GLN A 105 -18.26 6.98 -0.14
N LEU A 106 -18.95 7.10 0.99
CA LEU A 106 -18.39 6.81 2.31
C LEU A 106 -17.95 5.34 2.45
N LEU A 107 -18.75 4.42 1.93
CA LEU A 107 -18.38 3.00 1.89
C LEU A 107 -17.13 2.78 1.05
N ALA A 108 -17.04 3.37 -0.12
CA ALA A 108 -15.87 3.26 -0.99
C ALA A 108 -14.61 3.83 -0.32
N VAL A 109 -14.71 4.97 0.34
CA VAL A 109 -13.63 5.59 1.12
C VAL A 109 -13.19 4.65 2.25
N ALA A 110 -14.12 4.10 3.02
CA ALA A 110 -13.80 3.18 4.12
C ALA A 110 -13.11 1.89 3.61
N VAL A 111 -13.65 1.30 2.55
CA VAL A 111 -13.08 0.10 1.91
C VAL A 111 -11.70 0.39 1.32
N GLY A 112 -11.56 1.48 0.55
CA GLY A 112 -10.28 1.87 -0.05
C GLY A 112 -9.20 2.15 0.99
N SER A 113 -9.53 2.89 2.05
CA SER A 113 -8.63 3.15 3.17
C SER A 113 -8.21 1.86 3.87
N GLY A 114 -9.16 0.95 4.11
CA GLY A 114 -8.89 -0.36 4.73
C GLY A 114 -7.96 -1.24 3.89
N ILE A 115 -8.16 -1.25 2.56
CA ILE A 115 -7.32 -1.98 1.62
C ILE A 115 -5.90 -1.39 1.59
N ALA A 116 -5.78 -0.06 1.51
CA ALA A 116 -4.48 0.62 1.54
C ALA A 116 -3.75 0.39 2.87
N LEU A 117 -4.47 0.40 3.99
CA LEU A 117 -3.92 0.09 5.30
C LEU A 117 -3.41 -1.37 5.38
N ALA A 118 -4.15 -2.33 4.82
CA ALA A 118 -3.73 -3.73 4.77
C ALA A 118 -2.47 -3.91 3.90
N ALA A 119 -2.42 -3.29 2.73
CA ALA A 119 -1.27 -3.31 1.83
C ALA A 119 -0.03 -2.68 2.49
N HIS A 120 -0.18 -1.46 3.02
CA HIS A 120 0.90 -0.74 3.70
C HIS A 120 1.36 -1.44 4.99
N GLY A 121 0.43 -1.95 5.79
CA GLY A 121 0.75 -2.70 7.02
C GLY A 121 1.52 -3.98 6.74
N SER A 122 1.20 -4.69 5.65
CA SER A 122 1.95 -5.89 5.24
C SER A 122 3.37 -5.55 4.80
N LYS A 123 3.54 -4.48 3.99
CA LYS A 123 4.84 -3.94 3.60
C LYS A 123 5.70 -3.68 4.84
N THR A 124 5.16 -2.92 5.79
CA THR A 124 5.86 -2.57 7.04
C THR A 124 6.19 -3.80 7.89
N ALA A 125 5.27 -4.76 8.02
CA ALA A 125 5.49 -5.98 8.79
C ALA A 125 6.57 -6.89 8.16
N VAL A 126 6.57 -7.04 6.84
CA VAL A 126 7.59 -7.83 6.12
C VAL A 126 8.95 -7.16 6.26
N ARG A 127 9.02 -5.82 6.09
CA ARG A 127 10.28 -5.08 6.28
C ARG A 127 10.81 -5.21 7.70
N ALA A 128 9.97 -5.07 8.72
CA ALA A 128 10.38 -5.26 10.12
C ALA A 128 10.92 -6.68 10.40
N ALA A 129 10.45 -7.69 9.68
CA ALA A 129 10.94 -9.06 9.79
C ALA A 129 12.30 -9.28 9.09
N ILE A 130 12.60 -8.51 8.03
CA ILE A 130 13.81 -8.63 7.22
C ILE A 130 14.93 -7.70 7.73
N THR A 131 14.61 -6.56 8.30
CA THR A 131 15.57 -5.53 8.78
C THR A 131 16.67 -6.07 9.71
N PRO A 132 16.47 -7.11 10.56
CA PRO A 132 17.53 -7.69 11.34
C PRO A 132 18.60 -8.41 10.50
N SER A 133 18.34 -8.71 9.22
CA SER A 133 19.32 -9.28 8.31
C SER A 133 20.22 -8.16 7.76
N PRO A 134 21.57 -8.32 7.83
CA PRO A 134 22.50 -7.29 7.35
C PRO A 134 22.55 -7.18 5.80
N GLU A 135 21.67 -7.86 5.07
CA GLU A 135 21.70 -7.92 3.60
C GLU A 135 20.87 -6.80 2.96
N PRO A 136 21.50 -5.80 2.31
CA PRO A 136 20.77 -4.75 1.60
C PRO A 136 20.01 -5.27 0.36
N VAL A 137 20.41 -6.41 -0.19
CA VAL A 137 19.88 -6.96 -1.44
C VAL A 137 18.40 -7.35 -1.31
N SER A 138 18.00 -7.99 -0.20
CA SER A 138 16.62 -8.40 0.04
C SER A 138 15.68 -7.17 0.17
N ASN A 139 16.15 -6.10 0.81
CA ASN A 139 15.39 -4.87 0.95
C ASN A 139 15.19 -4.15 -0.40
N ILE A 140 16.24 -4.09 -1.23
CA ILE A 140 16.18 -3.52 -2.58
C ILE A 140 15.23 -4.32 -3.48
N ALA A 141 15.33 -5.66 -3.44
CA ALA A 141 14.47 -6.53 -4.24
C ALA A 141 12.99 -6.39 -3.85
N LEU A 142 12.69 -6.35 -2.54
CA LEU A 142 11.34 -6.16 -2.04
C LEU A 142 10.78 -4.80 -2.45
N SER A 143 11.53 -3.72 -2.22
CA SER A 143 11.14 -2.36 -2.60
C SER A 143 10.84 -2.26 -4.11
N THR A 144 11.72 -2.79 -4.93
CA THR A 144 11.54 -2.75 -6.39
C THR A 144 10.31 -3.56 -6.82
N THR A 145 10.05 -4.71 -6.18
CA THR A 145 8.84 -5.51 -6.44
C THR A 145 7.57 -4.77 -6.07
N GLU A 146 7.56 -4.05 -4.96
CA GLU A 146 6.43 -3.21 -4.52
C GLU A 146 6.15 -2.08 -5.52
N ASP A 147 7.20 -1.41 -6.01
CA ASP A 147 7.08 -0.34 -7.00
C ASP A 147 6.53 -0.87 -8.33
N VAL A 148 7.08 -1.99 -8.82
CA VAL A 148 6.59 -2.65 -10.05
C VAL A 148 5.15 -3.11 -9.88
N ALA A 149 4.78 -3.65 -8.72
CA ALA A 149 3.40 -4.07 -8.44
C ALA A 149 2.45 -2.87 -8.40
N ALA A 150 2.84 -1.74 -7.79
CA ALA A 150 2.03 -0.53 -7.75
C ALA A 150 1.79 0.05 -9.15
N VAL A 151 2.84 0.17 -9.97
CA VAL A 151 2.75 0.63 -11.37
C VAL A 151 1.91 -0.35 -12.19
N GLY A 152 2.22 -1.65 -12.09
CA GLY A 152 1.54 -2.71 -12.87
C GLY A 152 0.04 -2.81 -12.55
N LEU A 153 -0.34 -2.77 -11.27
CA LEU A 153 -1.75 -2.79 -10.86
C LEU A 153 -2.47 -1.50 -11.27
N SER A 154 -1.81 -0.33 -11.17
CA SER A 154 -2.37 0.94 -11.60
C SER A 154 -2.61 1.00 -13.11
N TRP A 155 -1.74 0.39 -13.91
CA TRP A 155 -1.95 0.21 -15.34
C TRP A 155 -3.05 -0.83 -15.60
N LEU A 156 -2.96 -1.99 -14.95
CA LEU A 156 -3.87 -3.13 -15.18
C LEU A 156 -5.33 -2.75 -14.87
N VAL A 157 -5.57 -1.93 -13.85
CA VAL A 157 -6.93 -1.52 -13.49
C VAL A 157 -7.60 -0.69 -14.57
N THR A 158 -6.83 -0.02 -15.43
CA THR A 158 -7.39 0.76 -16.54
C THR A 158 -7.78 -0.08 -17.75
N VAL A 159 -7.11 -1.22 -17.95
CA VAL A 159 -7.36 -2.11 -19.10
C VAL A 159 -8.17 -3.37 -18.72
N HIS A 160 -7.95 -3.92 -17.53
CA HIS A 160 -8.62 -5.11 -17.01
C HIS A 160 -9.02 -4.92 -15.53
N PRO A 161 -10.03 -4.09 -15.23
CA PRO A 161 -10.36 -3.71 -13.84
C PRO A 161 -10.66 -4.91 -12.94
N TRP A 162 -11.38 -5.91 -13.44
CA TRP A 162 -11.72 -7.11 -12.67
C TRP A 162 -10.51 -8.00 -12.36
N ALA A 163 -9.60 -8.17 -13.31
CA ALA A 163 -8.37 -8.92 -13.08
C ALA A 163 -7.50 -8.23 -12.02
N SER A 164 -7.36 -6.90 -12.13
CA SER A 164 -6.62 -6.10 -11.17
C SER A 164 -7.23 -6.16 -9.77
N ALA A 165 -8.56 -6.05 -9.65
CA ALA A 165 -9.26 -6.18 -8.37
C ALA A 165 -9.10 -7.57 -7.74
N THR A 166 -9.17 -8.64 -8.55
CA THR A 166 -8.96 -10.00 -8.08
C THR A 166 -7.54 -10.19 -7.54
N ILE A 167 -6.53 -9.71 -8.28
CA ILE A 167 -5.12 -9.75 -7.83
C ILE A 167 -4.97 -8.98 -6.52
N ALA A 168 -5.53 -7.77 -6.44
CA ALA A 168 -5.48 -6.94 -5.23
C ALA A 168 -6.15 -7.63 -4.03
N LEU A 169 -7.33 -8.24 -4.20
CA LEU A 169 -8.01 -8.96 -3.12
C LEU A 169 -7.23 -10.18 -2.64
N VAL A 170 -6.67 -10.97 -3.56
CA VAL A 170 -5.80 -12.10 -3.21
C VAL A 170 -4.59 -11.58 -2.44
N ALA A 171 -3.97 -10.50 -2.90
CA ALA A 171 -2.82 -9.88 -2.24
C ALA A 171 -3.19 -9.34 -0.84
N VAL A 172 -4.38 -8.75 -0.63
CA VAL A 172 -4.88 -8.35 0.70
C VAL A 172 -4.99 -9.54 1.63
N VAL A 173 -5.56 -10.65 1.16
CA VAL A 173 -5.65 -11.89 1.96
C VAL A 173 -4.26 -12.38 2.37
N LEU A 174 -3.34 -12.46 1.41
CA LEU A 174 -1.94 -12.84 1.68
C LEU A 174 -1.26 -11.88 2.65
N ALA A 175 -1.50 -10.57 2.49
CA ALA A 175 -1.01 -9.52 3.38
C ALA A 175 -1.47 -9.72 4.83
N ILE A 176 -2.76 -10.01 5.03
CA ILE A 176 -3.33 -10.29 6.36
C ILE A 176 -2.67 -11.54 6.98
N PHE A 177 -2.47 -12.58 6.19
CA PHE A 177 -1.76 -13.79 6.67
C PHE A 177 -0.31 -13.50 7.04
N ALA A 178 0.41 -12.74 6.22
CA ALA A 178 1.80 -12.35 6.48
C ALA A 178 1.92 -11.54 7.79
N VAL A 179 1.08 -10.51 7.97
CA VAL A 179 1.04 -9.72 9.21
C VAL A 179 0.76 -10.62 10.42
N ARG A 180 -0.26 -11.48 10.33
CA ARG A 180 -0.59 -12.42 11.42
C ARG A 180 0.56 -13.37 11.73
N TRP A 181 1.27 -13.85 10.72
CA TRP A 181 2.42 -14.73 10.89
C TRP A 181 3.56 -14.01 11.59
N VAL A 182 3.91 -12.81 11.13
CA VAL A 182 4.96 -11.96 11.74
C VAL A 182 4.63 -11.66 13.20
N VAL A 183 3.42 -11.19 13.51
CA VAL A 183 2.99 -10.90 14.88
C VAL A 183 3.07 -12.14 15.77
N ARG A 184 2.67 -13.31 15.27
CA ARG A 184 2.78 -14.57 16.03
C ARG A 184 4.25 -14.96 16.28
N ALA A 185 5.13 -14.79 15.29
CA ALA A 185 6.54 -15.05 15.43
C ALA A 185 7.17 -14.17 16.53
N PHE A 186 6.91 -12.86 16.48
CA PHE A 186 7.37 -11.92 17.52
C PHE A 186 6.84 -12.28 18.90
N ARG A 187 5.55 -12.56 19.05
CA ARG A 187 4.96 -12.96 20.35
C ARG A 187 5.60 -14.23 20.90
N ARG A 188 5.94 -15.21 20.07
CA ARG A 188 6.62 -16.44 20.49
C ARG A 188 8.05 -16.18 20.96
N MET A 189 8.78 -15.27 20.30
CA MET A 189 10.14 -14.93 20.70
C MET A 189 10.17 -14.22 22.06
N PHE A 190 9.34 -13.20 22.26
CA PHE A 190 9.30 -12.42 23.50
C PHE A 190 8.66 -13.20 24.65
N GLY A 191 7.65 -14.03 24.42
CA GLY A 191 7.03 -14.86 25.44
C GLY A 191 7.99 -15.92 26.05
N ARG A 192 8.94 -16.43 25.26
CA ARG A 192 9.97 -17.34 25.75
C ARG A 192 10.98 -16.67 26.69
N THR A 193 11.34 -15.41 26.40
CA THR A 193 12.30 -14.65 27.21
C THR A 193 11.75 -14.33 28.60
N GLN A 194 10.46 -14.02 28.73
CA GLN A 194 9.81 -13.77 30.03
C GLN A 194 9.71 -15.05 30.88
N GLY A 195 9.42 -16.19 30.25
CA GLY A 195 9.39 -17.48 30.96
C GLY A 195 10.76 -17.89 31.49
N ALA A 196 11.83 -17.64 30.75
CA ALA A 196 13.21 -17.94 31.19
C ALA A 196 13.66 -17.04 32.36
N LEU A 197 13.29 -15.77 32.36
CA LEU A 197 13.58 -14.84 33.46
C LEU A 197 12.78 -15.17 34.75
N ALA A 198 11.57 -15.70 34.61
CA ALA A 198 10.73 -16.12 35.76
C ALA A 198 11.24 -17.42 36.40
N MET A 199 12.01 -18.25 35.69
CA MET A 199 12.58 -19.51 36.15
C MET A 199 14.00 -19.38 36.73
N SER A 200 14.59 -18.19 36.76
CA SER A 200 15.89 -17.97 37.38
C SER A 200 15.75 -18.19 38.92
N PRO A 201 16.47 -19.16 39.53
CA PRO A 201 16.37 -19.40 40.93
C PRO A 201 16.83 -18.14 41.70
N ARG A 202 15.96 -17.61 42.55
CA ARG A 202 16.38 -16.62 43.56
C ARG A 202 17.48 -17.26 44.41
N THR A 203 18.74 -16.89 44.19
CA THR A 203 19.81 -17.20 45.13
C THR A 203 19.41 -16.65 46.48
N LYS A 204 18.99 -17.57 47.39
CA LYS A 204 18.84 -17.23 48.80
C LYS A 204 20.23 -16.87 49.31
N SER A 205 20.46 -15.58 49.57
CA SER A 205 21.58 -15.12 50.39
C SER A 205 21.27 -15.54 51.84
N ALA A 206 22.05 -16.48 52.31
CA ALA A 206 22.14 -16.78 53.74
C ALA A 206 23.00 -15.74 54.46
#